data_785124a980512d5cd37ff30a8aba6a81
#
_entry.id   785124a980512d5cd37ff30a8aba6a81
#
_cell.length_a   1.000
_cell.length_b   1.000
_cell.length_c   1.000
_cell.angle_alpha   90.00
_cell.angle_beta   90.00
_cell.angle_gamma   90.00
#
_symmetry.space_group_name_H-M   'P 1'
#
loop_
_entity.id
_entity.type
_entity.pdbx_description
1 polymer ?
#
loop_
_entity_poly.entity_id
_entity_poly.type
_entity_poly.pdbx_seq_one_letter_code
_entity_poly.pdbx_strand_id
1 'polypeptide(L)'
;RDSSTSRGLGDVYKRQVMNNCAVLLKSYKIIDVFNETRFAKKNFSPDVRFIDMQGANIAPGFIDTHIHGIGGCGTDDFSSDSILKMSEILPQYGVTSFIPTLYSAPKEQMLKAIRAVVDAIGREKGAKILGIHLEGPFISPSRLGVQSAESLSPVDISLMDEFLAAAEGHIINMTVAPELKNMRELALYCISKGIVLQAGHTNATYEQMVEGMQVRILHTTHLFNAMSRMHHRDPGAVGAVFIHPEMSCELIADGIHINPEFIKFLLRCKPLDKLVLVTDSLKTTKQPSGPLIANGDEVYLDKCFYRKSDNVIAGSALTMIEGVKNLVSFGLTLDQAVQMASANPAKIMRREHLGLVAPGYDADLVVFDKDFNIHYTIVKGQIFKQGKTPCAF
;
A
#
# COMPACT_ATOMS: atom_id res chain seq x y z
N ARG A 1 26.32 32.65 3.04
CA ARG A 1 25.72 33.58 2.09
C ARG A 1 24.73 32.77 1.28
N ASP A 2 23.53 32.80 1.76
CA ASP A 2 22.24 32.46 1.14
C ASP A 2 22.20 31.34 0.08
N SER A 3 22.13 30.12 0.56
CA SER A 3 21.75 28.95 -0.22
C SER A 3 20.40 28.36 0.22
N SER A 4 19.55 29.14 0.90
CA SER A 4 18.31 28.65 1.52
C SER A 4 17.01 28.85 0.72
N THR A 5 17.06 29.46 -0.48
CA THR A 5 15.87 29.83 -1.24
C THR A 5 15.44 28.83 -2.34
N SER A 6 16.20 27.78 -2.61
CA SER A 6 15.85 26.84 -3.69
C SER A 6 15.08 25.60 -3.26
N ARG A 7 14.93 25.31 -1.96
CA ARG A 7 14.25 24.10 -1.47
C ARG A 7 12.71 24.18 -1.48
N GLY A 8 12.13 25.37 -1.38
CA GLY A 8 10.68 25.53 -1.30
C GLY A 8 9.95 25.43 -2.65
N LEU A 9 10.57 25.88 -3.74
CA LEU A 9 9.95 25.92 -5.07
C LEU A 9 9.92 24.52 -5.77
N GLY A 10 10.87 23.65 -5.48
CA GLY A 10 10.94 22.30 -6.07
C GLY A 10 9.84 21.37 -5.58
N ASP A 11 9.43 21.46 -4.32
CA ASP A 11 8.39 20.60 -3.74
C ASP A 11 6.98 21.01 -4.17
N VAL A 12 6.74 22.29 -4.42
CA VAL A 12 5.46 22.80 -4.92
C VAL A 12 5.23 22.36 -6.37
N TYR A 13 6.26 22.31 -7.19
CA TYR A 13 6.16 21.84 -8.59
C TYR A 13 5.83 20.35 -8.73
N LYS A 14 6.26 19.54 -7.80
CA LYS A 14 6.08 18.08 -7.83
C LYS A 14 4.68 17.61 -7.42
N ARG A 15 3.82 18.51 -6.90
CA ARG A 15 2.49 18.20 -6.37
C ARG A 15 1.36 18.90 -7.12
N GLN A 16 1.62 19.54 -8.25
CA GLN A 16 0.60 20.26 -9.02
C GLN A 16 0.12 19.42 -10.21
N VAL A 17 -1.19 19.51 -10.45
CA VAL A 17 -1.77 19.02 -11.71
C VAL A 17 -1.26 19.92 -12.84
N MET A 18 -0.63 19.33 -13.84
CA MET A 18 -0.20 19.99 -15.05
C MET A 18 -1.13 19.59 -16.19
N ASN A 19 -1.77 20.57 -16.82
CA ASN A 19 -2.57 20.34 -18.02
C ASN A 19 -1.68 20.36 -19.27
N ASN A 20 -2.07 19.60 -20.30
CA ASN A 20 -1.40 19.57 -21.61
C ASN A 20 0.12 19.34 -21.47
N CYS A 21 0.50 18.25 -20.82
CA CYS A 21 1.89 17.91 -20.57
C CYS A 21 2.32 16.64 -21.30
N ALA A 22 3.62 16.50 -21.53
CA ALA A 22 4.24 15.29 -22.02
C ALA A 22 5.32 14.81 -21.05
N VAL A 23 5.43 13.49 -20.88
CA VAL A 23 6.44 12.86 -20.04
C VAL A 23 7.43 12.11 -20.92
N LEU A 24 8.70 12.44 -20.83
CA LEU A 24 9.77 11.76 -21.55
C LEU A 24 10.39 10.68 -20.66
N LEU A 25 10.34 9.46 -21.16
CA LEU A 25 10.93 8.31 -20.52
C LEU A 25 12.17 7.84 -21.28
N LYS A 26 13.18 7.35 -20.54
CA LYS A 26 14.32 6.64 -21.12
C LYS A 26 14.67 5.47 -20.19
N SER A 27 14.60 4.27 -20.73
CA SER A 27 14.74 3.04 -19.93
C SER A 27 13.74 3.06 -18.76
N TYR A 28 14.21 2.91 -17.54
CA TYR A 28 13.37 2.86 -16.34
C TYR A 28 13.21 4.22 -15.62
N LYS A 29 13.61 5.34 -16.25
CA LYS A 29 13.57 6.68 -15.60
C LYS A 29 12.72 7.69 -16.37
N ILE A 30 12.11 8.60 -15.62
CA ILE A 30 11.52 9.83 -16.13
C ILE A 30 12.67 10.82 -16.34
N ILE A 31 12.84 11.26 -17.59
CA ILE A 31 13.92 12.19 -17.97
C ILE A 31 13.46 13.63 -17.88
N ASP A 32 12.24 13.93 -18.32
CA ASP A 32 11.70 15.28 -18.27
C ASP A 32 10.15 15.25 -18.29
N VAL A 33 9.57 16.36 -17.83
CA VAL A 33 8.13 16.63 -17.91
C VAL A 33 7.97 17.99 -18.59
N PHE A 34 7.30 18.02 -19.72
CA PHE A 34 7.12 19.21 -20.55
C PHE A 34 5.70 19.73 -20.43
N ASN A 35 5.54 21.04 -20.25
CA ASN A 35 4.30 21.69 -20.62
C ASN A 35 4.23 21.87 -22.15
N GLU A 36 3.07 22.23 -22.66
CA GLU A 36 2.82 22.40 -24.10
C GLU A 36 3.84 23.33 -24.77
N THR A 37 4.16 24.47 -24.16
CA THR A 37 5.11 25.48 -24.70
C THR A 37 6.54 24.92 -24.81
N ARG A 38 7.00 24.17 -23.80
CA ARG A 38 8.32 23.54 -23.83
C ARG A 38 8.35 22.39 -24.82
N PHE A 39 7.27 21.60 -24.88
CA PHE A 39 7.15 20.48 -25.81
C PHE A 39 7.23 20.94 -27.26
N ALA A 40 6.48 21.99 -27.64
CA ALA A 40 6.47 22.53 -29.00
C ALA A 40 7.85 23.09 -29.46
N LYS A 41 8.71 23.50 -28.53
CA LYS A 41 10.06 24.03 -28.81
C LYS A 41 11.16 22.97 -28.76
N LYS A 42 10.83 21.75 -28.34
CA LYS A 42 11.82 20.69 -28.16
C LYS A 42 12.05 19.93 -29.45
N ASN A 43 13.29 19.85 -29.89
CA ASN A 43 13.70 18.93 -30.93
C ASN A 43 13.98 17.56 -30.29
N PHE A 44 13.22 16.56 -30.71
CA PHE A 44 13.42 15.17 -30.26
C PHE A 44 14.25 14.41 -31.28
N SER A 45 15.04 13.45 -30.81
CA SER A 45 15.74 12.49 -31.67
C SER A 45 14.73 11.67 -32.50
N PRO A 46 15.08 11.27 -33.74
CA PRO A 46 14.20 10.49 -34.62
C PRO A 46 13.74 9.14 -34.03
N ASP A 47 14.47 8.61 -33.07
CA ASP A 47 14.17 7.36 -32.36
C ASP A 47 13.17 7.53 -31.20
N VAL A 48 12.76 8.76 -30.90
CA VAL A 48 11.74 8.99 -29.86
C VAL A 48 10.37 8.59 -30.40
N ARG A 49 9.74 7.66 -29.71
CA ARG A 49 8.35 7.27 -29.97
C ARG A 49 7.39 8.16 -29.24
N PHE A 50 6.36 8.60 -29.92
CA PHE A 50 5.28 9.40 -29.34
C PHE A 50 4.04 8.54 -29.17
N ILE A 51 3.46 8.59 -27.98
CA ILE A 51 2.17 7.96 -27.67
C ILE A 51 1.22 9.07 -27.24
N ASP A 52 0.19 9.31 -28.06
CA ASP A 52 -0.86 10.26 -27.72
C ASP A 52 -1.82 9.59 -26.71
N MET A 53 -1.91 10.16 -25.52
CA MET A 53 -2.80 9.69 -24.47
C MET A 53 -4.21 10.29 -24.54
N GLN A 54 -4.52 11.05 -25.60
CA GLN A 54 -5.84 11.59 -25.94
C GLN A 54 -6.52 12.33 -24.77
N GLY A 55 -5.75 13.07 -23.99
CA GLY A 55 -6.25 13.83 -22.84
C GLY A 55 -6.50 13.01 -21.58
N ALA A 56 -6.05 11.75 -21.55
CA ALA A 56 -6.10 10.94 -20.32
C ALA A 56 -5.17 11.49 -19.23
N ASN A 57 -5.47 11.17 -17.98
CA ASN A 57 -4.65 11.52 -16.83
C ASN A 57 -3.39 10.64 -16.81
N ILE A 58 -2.22 11.26 -16.65
CA ILE A 58 -0.96 10.56 -16.34
C ILE A 58 -0.64 10.83 -14.88
N ALA A 59 -0.58 9.77 -14.08
CA ALA A 59 -0.28 9.82 -12.67
C ALA A 59 0.90 8.91 -12.31
N PRO A 60 1.55 9.12 -11.14
CA PRO A 60 2.47 8.12 -10.62
C PRO A 60 1.74 6.78 -10.46
N GLY A 61 2.42 5.69 -10.77
CA GLY A 61 1.89 4.36 -10.56
C GLY A 61 1.55 4.12 -9.07
N PHE A 62 0.47 3.41 -8.82
CA PHE A 62 -0.01 3.16 -7.47
C PHE A 62 0.90 2.18 -6.73
N ILE A 63 1.01 2.36 -5.41
CA ILE A 63 1.79 1.53 -4.50
C ILE A 63 0.82 0.97 -3.46
N ASP A 64 0.57 -0.33 -3.52
CA ASP A 64 -0.27 -1.01 -2.54
C ASP A 64 0.59 -1.62 -1.44
N THR A 65 0.53 -1.02 -0.24
CA THR A 65 1.37 -1.43 0.89
C THR A 65 0.72 -2.47 1.79
N HIS A 66 -0.54 -2.84 1.50
CA HIS A 66 -1.28 -3.83 2.26
C HIS A 66 -2.21 -4.63 1.34
N ILE A 67 -1.75 -5.80 0.92
CA ILE A 67 -2.46 -6.68 0.00
C ILE A 67 -2.14 -8.15 0.29
N HIS A 68 -3.17 -8.97 0.46
CA HIS A 68 -3.03 -10.42 0.67
C HIS A 68 -3.11 -11.21 -0.62
N GLY A 69 -3.83 -10.70 -1.63
CA GLY A 69 -3.95 -11.42 -2.89
C GLY A 69 -4.88 -10.74 -3.90
N ILE A 70 -4.91 -11.31 -5.11
CA ILE A 70 -5.78 -10.90 -6.22
C ILE A 70 -5.84 -12.00 -7.30
N GLY A 71 -6.97 -12.12 -7.98
CA GLY A 71 -7.12 -12.97 -9.17
C GLY A 71 -6.98 -14.47 -8.91
N GLY A 72 -7.25 -14.92 -7.70
CA GLY A 72 -7.14 -16.32 -7.28
C GLY A 72 -5.75 -16.68 -6.73
N CYS A 73 -4.84 -15.72 -6.59
CA CYS A 73 -3.48 -15.91 -6.07
C CYS A 73 -3.27 -15.04 -4.83
N GLY A 74 -2.61 -15.57 -3.81
CA GLY A 74 -2.40 -14.86 -2.56
C GLY A 74 -1.17 -15.32 -1.78
N THR A 75 -0.87 -14.59 -0.73
CA THR A 75 0.24 -14.88 0.18
C THR A 75 0.01 -16.14 1.01
N ASP A 76 -1.25 -16.52 1.22
CA ASP A 76 -1.72 -17.72 1.89
C ASP A 76 -1.60 -19.01 1.02
N ASP A 77 -1.14 -18.89 -0.22
CA ASP A 77 -0.76 -20.05 -1.06
C ASP A 77 0.65 -20.55 -0.73
N PHE A 78 1.44 -19.79 0.00
CA PHE A 78 2.84 -20.09 0.35
C PHE A 78 3.70 -20.46 -0.85
N SER A 79 3.49 -19.76 -1.98
CA SER A 79 4.08 -20.08 -3.29
C SER A 79 4.62 -18.82 -3.96
N SER A 80 5.87 -18.87 -4.41
CA SER A 80 6.46 -17.79 -5.20
C SER A 80 5.72 -17.58 -6.53
N ASP A 81 5.17 -18.63 -7.13
CA ASP A 81 4.39 -18.50 -8.36
C ASP A 81 3.09 -17.71 -8.15
N SER A 82 2.41 -17.89 -7.00
CA SER A 82 1.26 -17.06 -6.64
C SER A 82 1.64 -15.59 -6.49
N ILE A 83 2.75 -15.28 -5.82
CA ILE A 83 3.25 -13.90 -5.67
C ILE A 83 3.62 -13.30 -7.04
N LEU A 84 4.28 -14.06 -7.91
CA LEU A 84 4.61 -13.63 -9.27
C LEU A 84 3.34 -13.40 -10.10
N LYS A 85 2.31 -14.23 -9.90
CA LYS A 85 1.02 -14.04 -10.58
C LYS A 85 0.29 -12.80 -10.11
N MET A 86 0.32 -12.48 -8.81
CA MET A 86 -0.17 -11.19 -8.30
C MET A 86 0.53 -10.03 -9.01
N SER A 87 1.87 -10.09 -9.13
CA SER A 87 2.66 -9.08 -9.86
C SER A 87 2.18 -8.88 -11.30
N GLU A 88 1.85 -9.96 -12.03
CA GLU A 88 1.35 -9.88 -13.41
C GLU A 88 -0.06 -9.27 -13.54
N ILE A 89 -0.91 -9.48 -12.53
CA ILE A 89 -2.31 -9.02 -12.53
C ILE A 89 -2.42 -7.55 -12.12
N LEU A 90 -1.66 -7.11 -11.13
CA LEU A 90 -1.78 -5.81 -10.48
C LEU A 90 -1.66 -4.60 -11.44
N PRO A 91 -0.85 -4.60 -12.51
CA PRO A 91 -0.83 -3.52 -13.49
C PRO A 91 -2.17 -3.24 -14.16
N GLN A 92 -3.09 -4.22 -14.25
CA GLN A 92 -4.44 -4.01 -14.79
C GLN A 92 -5.25 -3.00 -13.95
N TYR A 93 -4.84 -2.79 -12.70
CA TYR A 93 -5.48 -1.89 -11.73
C TYR A 93 -4.62 -0.69 -11.36
N GLY A 94 -3.59 -0.38 -12.18
CA GLY A 94 -2.72 0.78 -12.03
C GLY A 94 -1.61 0.64 -10.99
N VAL A 95 -1.46 -0.54 -10.41
CA VAL A 95 -0.42 -0.81 -9.40
C VAL A 95 0.90 -1.11 -10.11
N THR A 96 1.92 -0.33 -9.75
CA THR A 96 3.30 -0.51 -10.26
C THR A 96 4.24 -1.10 -9.24
N SER A 97 3.82 -1.05 -7.96
CA SER A 97 4.58 -1.62 -6.85
C SER A 97 3.64 -2.08 -5.75
N PHE A 98 3.98 -3.16 -5.06
CA PHE A 98 3.19 -3.66 -3.94
C PHE A 98 4.06 -4.31 -2.88
N ILE A 99 3.47 -4.50 -1.70
CA ILE A 99 4.09 -5.19 -0.57
C ILE A 99 3.17 -6.36 -0.21
N PRO A 100 3.52 -7.60 -0.59
CA PRO A 100 2.76 -8.78 -0.17
C PRO A 100 2.64 -8.81 1.35
N THR A 101 1.41 -8.91 1.85
CA THR A 101 1.07 -8.94 3.28
C THR A 101 0.83 -10.37 3.71
N LEU A 102 1.64 -10.82 4.67
CA LEU A 102 1.55 -12.17 5.22
C LEU A 102 0.67 -12.17 6.45
N TYR A 103 -0.36 -13.03 6.45
CA TYR A 103 -1.18 -13.27 7.63
C TYR A 103 -0.36 -13.83 8.79
N SER A 104 -0.81 -13.61 10.02
CA SER A 104 -0.35 -14.41 11.15
C SER A 104 -0.62 -15.89 10.91
N ALA A 105 0.38 -16.71 11.11
CA ALA A 105 0.31 -18.17 10.97
C ALA A 105 1.29 -18.84 11.94
N PRO A 106 1.16 -20.14 12.20
CA PRO A 106 2.19 -20.89 12.92
C PRO A 106 3.58 -20.68 12.29
N LYS A 107 4.61 -20.62 13.11
CA LYS A 107 6.00 -20.28 12.74
C LYS A 107 6.45 -20.87 11.40
N GLU A 108 6.28 -22.19 11.23
CA GLU A 108 6.75 -22.87 10.00
C GLU A 108 6.02 -22.39 8.75
N GLN A 109 4.75 -22.03 8.86
CA GLN A 109 3.98 -21.47 7.74
C GLN A 109 4.42 -20.05 7.45
N MET A 110 4.65 -19.21 8.47
CA MET A 110 5.19 -17.86 8.27
C MET A 110 6.58 -17.91 7.60
N LEU A 111 7.47 -18.79 8.05
CA LEU A 111 8.77 -18.98 7.41
C LEU A 111 8.63 -19.40 5.94
N LYS A 112 7.68 -20.30 5.64
CA LYS A 112 7.38 -20.70 4.26
C LYS A 112 6.85 -19.54 3.42
N ALA A 113 5.92 -18.75 3.97
CA ALA A 113 5.38 -17.56 3.29
C ALA A 113 6.46 -16.51 3.02
N ILE A 114 7.31 -16.23 4.00
CA ILE A 114 8.44 -15.29 3.87
C ILE A 114 9.36 -15.74 2.71
N ARG A 115 9.80 -17.00 2.72
CA ARG A 115 10.67 -17.54 1.66
C ARG A 115 10.01 -17.47 0.28
N ALA A 116 8.70 -17.76 0.19
CA ALA A 116 7.97 -17.66 -1.07
C ALA A 116 8.01 -16.24 -1.67
N VAL A 117 7.93 -15.20 -0.84
CA VAL A 117 8.07 -13.82 -1.32
C VAL A 117 9.52 -13.52 -1.69
N VAL A 118 10.50 -13.91 -0.86
CA VAL A 118 11.94 -13.73 -1.16
C VAL A 118 12.29 -14.38 -2.50
N ASP A 119 11.84 -15.61 -2.74
CA ASP A 119 12.04 -16.32 -4.00
C ASP A 119 11.39 -15.63 -5.21
N ALA A 120 10.36 -14.81 -5.01
CA ALA A 120 9.69 -14.07 -6.07
C ALA A 120 10.38 -12.74 -6.39
N ILE A 121 11.04 -12.11 -5.42
CA ILE A 121 11.68 -10.79 -5.59
C ILE A 121 12.74 -10.84 -6.70
N GLY A 122 12.68 -9.86 -7.61
CA GLY A 122 13.58 -9.77 -8.76
C GLY A 122 13.18 -10.65 -9.96
N ARG A 123 12.13 -11.50 -9.83
CA ARG A 123 11.60 -12.34 -10.90
C ARG A 123 10.27 -11.86 -11.43
N GLU A 124 9.71 -10.81 -10.82
CA GLU A 124 8.43 -10.24 -11.21
C GLU A 124 8.44 -9.66 -12.63
N LYS A 125 7.35 -9.93 -13.39
CA LYS A 125 7.13 -9.46 -14.76
C LYS A 125 6.08 -8.35 -14.88
N GLY A 126 5.57 -7.88 -13.76
CA GLY A 126 4.54 -6.85 -13.65
C GLY A 126 4.88 -5.83 -12.56
N ALA A 127 3.97 -5.63 -11.60
CA ALA A 127 4.21 -4.75 -10.46
C ALA A 127 5.40 -5.22 -9.61
N LYS A 128 6.23 -4.27 -9.18
CA LYS A 128 7.43 -4.54 -8.37
C LYS A 128 7.07 -4.98 -6.97
N ILE A 129 7.75 -6.00 -6.46
CA ILE A 129 7.69 -6.40 -5.05
C ILE A 129 8.68 -5.51 -4.28
N LEU A 130 8.18 -4.66 -3.38
CA LEU A 130 9.03 -3.73 -2.62
C LEU A 130 9.66 -4.35 -1.37
N GLY A 131 9.11 -5.46 -0.91
CA GLY A 131 9.51 -6.18 0.29
C GLY A 131 8.34 -6.96 0.85
N ILE A 132 8.36 -7.24 2.15
CA ILE A 132 7.39 -8.05 2.88
C ILE A 132 6.74 -7.21 3.97
N HIS A 133 5.42 -7.28 4.09
CA HIS A 133 4.66 -6.84 5.23
C HIS A 133 4.26 -8.05 6.08
N LEU A 134 4.63 -8.06 7.35
CA LEU A 134 4.14 -9.04 8.32
C LEU A 134 2.93 -8.47 9.06
N GLU A 135 1.75 -9.03 8.87
CA GLU A 135 0.57 -8.67 9.65
C GLU A 135 0.47 -9.57 10.90
N GLY A 136 1.24 -9.23 11.89
CA GLY A 136 1.49 -10.04 13.09
C GLY A 136 2.80 -10.85 12.99
N PRO A 137 3.00 -11.87 13.83
CA PRO A 137 2.07 -12.53 14.76
C PRO A 137 1.95 -11.82 16.14
N PHE A 138 2.63 -10.71 16.35
CA PHE A 138 2.65 -9.98 17.63
C PHE A 138 1.49 -8.96 17.68
N ILE A 139 0.26 -9.48 17.61
CA ILE A 139 -0.99 -8.72 17.61
C ILE A 139 -1.90 -9.14 18.78
N SER A 140 -2.91 -8.33 19.08
CA SER A 140 -3.76 -8.51 20.25
C SER A 140 -4.75 -9.68 20.09
N PRO A 141 -4.80 -10.63 21.05
CA PRO A 141 -5.79 -11.71 21.01
C PRO A 141 -7.24 -11.22 21.16
N SER A 142 -7.44 -9.99 21.63
CA SER A 142 -8.77 -9.38 21.73
C SER A 142 -9.20 -8.63 20.46
N ARG A 143 -8.33 -8.53 19.46
CA ARG A 143 -8.57 -7.80 18.19
C ARG A 143 -8.12 -8.60 16.96
N LEU A 144 -8.45 -9.86 16.94
CA LEU A 144 -8.03 -10.79 15.89
C LEU A 144 -8.52 -10.43 14.48
N GLY A 145 -9.72 -9.84 14.36
CA GLY A 145 -10.36 -9.77 13.05
C GLY A 145 -10.57 -11.18 12.50
N VAL A 146 -10.00 -11.46 11.33
CA VAL A 146 -10.01 -12.80 10.72
C VAL A 146 -8.75 -13.63 11.01
N GLN A 147 -7.79 -13.10 11.75
CA GLN A 147 -6.62 -13.85 12.18
C GLN A 147 -7.01 -14.95 13.16
N SER A 148 -6.32 -16.09 13.11
CA SER A 148 -6.55 -17.19 14.05
C SER A 148 -5.84 -16.94 15.37
N ALA A 149 -6.49 -17.25 16.50
CA ALA A 149 -5.85 -17.15 17.82
C ALA A 149 -4.63 -18.10 17.94
N GLU A 150 -4.65 -19.23 17.24
CA GLU A 150 -3.57 -20.21 17.23
C GLU A 150 -2.33 -19.72 16.45
N SER A 151 -2.50 -18.70 15.60
CA SER A 151 -1.43 -18.10 14.83
C SER A 151 -0.66 -17.01 15.56
N LEU A 152 -1.14 -16.58 16.73
CA LEU A 152 -0.49 -15.54 17.51
C LEU A 152 0.71 -16.06 18.28
N SER A 153 1.66 -15.17 18.51
CA SER A 153 2.80 -15.42 19.38
C SER A 153 2.91 -14.30 20.42
N PRO A 154 3.30 -14.60 21.66
CA PRO A 154 3.88 -13.59 22.54
C PRO A 154 5.05 -12.91 21.82
N VAL A 155 5.34 -11.65 22.19
CA VAL A 155 6.50 -10.94 21.66
C VAL A 155 7.78 -11.72 21.98
N ASP A 156 8.48 -12.13 20.92
CA ASP A 156 9.69 -12.94 20.98
C ASP A 156 10.71 -12.47 19.96
N ILE A 157 11.84 -11.95 20.42
CA ILE A 157 12.95 -11.47 19.58
C ILE A 157 13.61 -12.64 18.86
N SER A 158 13.71 -13.83 19.47
CA SER A 158 14.30 -14.99 18.83
C SER A 158 13.47 -15.47 17.63
N LEU A 159 12.15 -15.43 17.75
CA LEU A 159 11.25 -15.70 16.62
C LEU A 159 11.40 -14.63 15.53
N MET A 160 11.56 -13.35 15.91
CA MET A 160 11.80 -12.27 14.95
C MET A 160 13.14 -12.46 14.22
N ASP A 161 14.19 -12.94 14.90
CA ASP A 161 15.47 -13.25 14.28
C ASP A 161 15.35 -14.34 13.22
N GLU A 162 14.55 -15.37 13.47
CA GLU A 162 14.28 -16.40 12.48
C GLU A 162 13.55 -15.85 11.24
N PHE A 163 12.58 -14.95 11.43
CA PHE A 163 11.88 -14.27 10.33
C PHE A 163 12.84 -13.37 9.53
N LEU A 164 13.69 -12.61 10.21
CA LEU A 164 14.69 -11.75 9.57
C LEU A 164 15.70 -12.55 8.76
N ALA A 165 16.16 -13.69 9.31
CA ALA A 165 17.06 -14.58 8.60
C ALA A 165 16.42 -15.17 7.34
N ALA A 166 15.14 -15.61 7.44
CA ALA A 166 14.40 -16.13 6.29
C ALA A 166 14.08 -15.09 5.24
N ALA A 167 13.92 -13.83 5.67
CA ALA A 167 13.53 -12.71 4.80
C ALA A 167 14.71 -12.02 4.09
N GLU A 168 15.95 -12.34 4.44
CA GLU A 168 17.17 -11.80 3.80
C GLU A 168 17.18 -10.25 3.71
N GLY A 169 16.59 -9.57 4.70
CA GLY A 169 16.47 -8.10 4.73
C GLY A 169 15.26 -7.54 4.00
N HIS A 170 14.35 -8.38 3.51
CA HIS A 170 13.20 -7.93 2.74
C HIS A 170 11.94 -7.62 3.57
N ILE A 171 11.92 -7.84 4.91
CA ILE A 171 10.85 -7.32 5.76
C ILE A 171 11.00 -5.82 5.87
N ILE A 172 10.02 -5.05 5.39
CA ILE A 172 10.07 -3.58 5.36
C ILE A 172 9.03 -2.93 6.27
N ASN A 173 7.93 -3.61 6.55
CA ASN A 173 6.94 -3.16 7.51
C ASN A 173 6.33 -4.33 8.28
N MET A 174 5.79 -4.03 9.46
CA MET A 174 5.18 -5.02 10.34
C MET A 174 4.06 -4.40 11.17
N THR A 175 2.91 -5.08 11.20
CA THR A 175 1.78 -4.76 12.08
C THR A 175 1.99 -5.40 13.43
N VAL A 176 1.85 -4.59 14.48
CA VAL A 176 2.04 -5.00 15.88
C VAL A 176 0.99 -4.35 16.79
N ALA A 177 0.71 -4.98 17.93
CA ALA A 177 -0.12 -4.39 18.98
C ALA A 177 0.76 -3.74 20.07
N PRO A 178 0.74 -2.40 20.20
CA PRO A 178 1.64 -1.67 21.11
C PRO A 178 1.52 -2.07 22.59
N GLU A 179 0.34 -2.55 23.00
CA GLU A 179 0.05 -2.96 24.38
C GLU A 179 0.69 -4.27 24.82
N LEU A 180 1.26 -5.04 23.89
CA LEU A 180 1.82 -6.33 24.24
C LEU A 180 3.07 -6.20 25.11
N LYS A 181 3.19 -7.10 26.08
CA LYS A 181 4.39 -7.18 26.92
C LYS A 181 5.65 -7.35 26.06
N ASN A 182 6.73 -6.64 26.41
CA ASN A 182 8.02 -6.62 25.68
C ASN A 182 7.96 -5.98 24.27
N MET A 183 6.85 -5.31 23.92
CA MET A 183 6.73 -4.67 22.60
C MET A 183 7.75 -3.54 22.42
N ARG A 184 8.10 -2.83 23.51
CA ARG A 184 9.11 -1.76 23.46
C ARG A 184 10.46 -2.26 22.96
N GLU A 185 10.93 -3.38 23.48
CA GLU A 185 12.21 -4.02 23.11
C GLU A 185 12.18 -4.49 21.65
N LEU A 186 11.11 -5.17 21.27
CA LEU A 186 10.92 -5.61 19.90
C LEU A 186 10.86 -4.42 18.94
N ALA A 187 10.14 -3.35 19.28
CA ALA A 187 10.04 -2.18 18.44
C ALA A 187 11.39 -1.52 18.20
N LEU A 188 12.20 -1.30 19.22
CA LEU A 188 13.54 -0.77 19.09
C LEU A 188 14.43 -1.69 18.23
N TYR A 189 14.30 -2.99 18.40
CA TYR A 189 15.00 -3.98 17.61
C TYR A 189 14.61 -3.90 16.12
N CYS A 190 13.33 -3.96 15.78
CA CYS A 190 12.82 -3.87 14.41
C CYS A 190 13.22 -2.55 13.72
N ILE A 191 13.14 -1.43 14.44
CA ILE A 191 13.55 -0.12 13.93
C ILE A 191 15.05 -0.09 13.60
N SER A 192 15.90 -0.73 14.42
CA SER A 192 17.34 -0.84 14.14
C SER A 192 17.62 -1.61 12.84
N LYS A 193 16.70 -2.47 12.41
CA LYS A 193 16.73 -3.20 11.12
C LYS A 193 16.08 -2.42 9.96
N GLY A 194 15.58 -1.20 10.21
CA GLY A 194 14.95 -0.35 9.20
C GLY A 194 13.47 -0.66 8.94
N ILE A 195 12.85 -1.52 9.73
CA ILE A 195 11.44 -1.92 9.57
C ILE A 195 10.52 -0.80 10.04
N VAL A 196 9.50 -0.49 9.26
CA VAL A 196 8.42 0.42 9.64
C VAL A 196 7.39 -0.34 10.46
N LEU A 197 7.17 0.08 11.71
CA LEU A 197 6.15 -0.54 12.55
C LEU A 197 4.82 0.20 12.43
N GLN A 198 3.74 -0.58 12.39
CA GLN A 198 2.36 -0.13 12.27
C GLN A 198 1.54 -0.68 13.44
N ALA A 199 0.81 0.19 14.15
CA ALA A 199 -0.16 -0.24 15.16
C ALA A 199 -1.40 -0.78 14.43
N GLY A 200 -1.74 -2.03 14.67
CA GLY A 200 -2.92 -2.68 14.11
C GLY A 200 -3.28 -3.93 14.88
N HIS A 201 -4.50 -4.45 14.70
CA HIS A 201 -4.99 -5.56 15.49
C HIS A 201 -4.70 -5.36 16.99
N THR A 202 -5.08 -4.19 17.50
CA THR A 202 -4.66 -3.70 18.81
C THR A 202 -5.86 -3.29 19.66
N ASN A 203 -5.78 -3.62 20.93
CA ASN A 203 -6.70 -3.13 21.95
C ASN A 203 -6.03 -2.08 22.87
N ALA A 204 -4.96 -1.44 22.39
CA ALA A 204 -4.21 -0.45 23.13
C ALA A 204 -5.11 0.68 23.67
N THR A 205 -4.84 1.12 24.88
CA THR A 205 -5.35 2.38 25.40
C THR A 205 -4.65 3.55 24.70
N TYR A 206 -5.14 4.76 24.93
CA TYR A 206 -4.48 5.96 24.43
C TYR A 206 -3.03 6.06 24.92
N GLU A 207 -2.79 5.80 26.22
CA GLU A 207 -1.46 5.87 26.84
C GLU A 207 -0.51 4.83 26.21
N GLN A 208 -0.98 3.62 25.97
CA GLN A 208 -0.19 2.56 25.34
C GLN A 208 0.15 2.92 23.86
N MET A 209 -0.76 3.60 23.15
CA MET A 209 -0.44 4.15 21.84
C MET A 209 0.66 5.21 21.91
N VAL A 210 0.58 6.13 22.92
CA VAL A 210 1.61 7.16 23.14
C VAL A 210 2.97 6.51 23.48
N GLU A 211 2.99 5.46 24.31
CA GLU A 211 4.20 4.68 24.58
C GLU A 211 4.77 4.04 23.28
N GLY A 212 3.90 3.49 22.42
CA GLY A 212 4.27 2.97 21.11
C GLY A 212 4.89 4.05 20.23
N MET A 213 4.34 5.27 20.23
CA MET A 213 4.89 6.40 19.47
C MET A 213 6.31 6.77 19.93
N GLN A 214 6.62 6.68 21.22
CA GLN A 214 7.97 6.95 21.76
C GLN A 214 9.02 6.00 21.19
N VAL A 215 8.62 4.80 20.80
CA VAL A 215 9.46 3.82 20.09
C VAL A 215 9.11 3.74 18.59
N ARG A 216 8.67 4.87 18.01
CA ARG A 216 8.44 5.06 16.58
C ARG A 216 7.42 4.14 15.91
N ILE A 217 6.44 3.61 16.63
CA ILE A 217 5.23 3.06 16.04
C ILE A 217 4.36 4.26 15.64
N LEU A 218 4.61 4.81 14.45
CA LEU A 218 4.03 6.07 13.95
C LEU A 218 3.13 5.89 12.74
N HIS A 219 2.81 4.65 12.40
CA HIS A 219 1.88 4.28 11.34
C HIS A 219 0.80 3.36 11.90
N THR A 220 -0.37 3.30 11.26
CA THR A 220 -1.42 2.36 11.65
C THR A 220 -1.93 1.58 10.46
N THR A 221 -2.14 0.30 10.68
CA THR A 221 -2.73 -0.64 9.73
C THR A 221 -4.24 -0.37 9.65
N HIS A 222 -4.83 -0.36 8.46
CA HIS A 222 -6.28 -0.27 8.16
C HIS A 222 -7.12 0.39 9.26
N LEU A 223 -6.88 1.69 9.51
CA LEU A 223 -7.48 2.49 10.59
C LEU A 223 -8.97 2.18 10.81
N PHE A 224 -9.40 2.12 12.05
CA PHE A 224 -10.70 1.70 12.59
C PHE A 224 -10.92 0.18 12.68
N ASN A 225 -10.33 -0.61 11.79
CA ASN A 225 -10.57 -2.05 11.71
C ASN A 225 -9.68 -2.79 12.72
N ALA A 226 -10.25 -3.72 13.47
CA ALA A 226 -9.57 -4.48 14.52
C ALA A 226 -8.77 -3.62 15.52
N MET A 227 -9.33 -2.47 15.95
CA MET A 227 -8.72 -1.52 16.90
C MET A 227 -9.63 -1.23 18.09
N SER A 228 -9.04 -0.75 19.21
CA SER A 228 -9.80 -0.12 20.29
C SER A 228 -10.48 1.15 19.78
N ARG A 229 -11.79 1.28 20.11
CA ARG A 229 -12.65 2.33 19.57
C ARG A 229 -12.41 3.66 20.27
N MET A 230 -12.68 4.76 19.56
CA MET A 230 -12.65 6.10 20.12
C MET A 230 -13.90 6.38 20.98
N HIS A 231 -13.69 6.85 22.20
CA HIS A 231 -14.72 7.38 23.08
C HIS A 231 -14.20 8.67 23.74
N HIS A 232 -15.08 9.62 24.06
CA HIS A 232 -14.68 10.95 24.58
C HIS A 232 -13.95 10.91 25.94
N ARG A 233 -14.06 9.83 26.71
CA ARG A 233 -13.34 9.59 27.97
C ARG A 233 -12.26 8.52 27.87
N ASP A 234 -12.23 7.78 26.78
CA ASP A 234 -11.26 6.72 26.47
C ASP A 234 -10.96 6.75 24.99
N PRO A 235 -9.97 7.54 24.55
CA PRO A 235 -9.72 7.73 23.12
C PRO A 235 -9.30 6.47 22.38
N GLY A 236 -8.69 5.49 23.06
CA GLY A 236 -8.18 4.27 22.47
C GLY A 236 -7.18 4.49 21.33
N ALA A 237 -6.93 3.45 20.54
CA ALA A 237 -6.00 3.53 19.41
C ALA A 237 -6.50 4.48 18.32
N VAL A 238 -7.78 4.43 17.97
CA VAL A 238 -8.36 5.32 16.96
C VAL A 238 -8.24 6.77 17.37
N GLY A 239 -8.58 7.12 18.63
CA GLY A 239 -8.47 8.49 19.13
C GLY A 239 -7.03 8.99 19.14
N ALA A 240 -6.05 8.14 19.47
CA ALA A 240 -4.64 8.51 19.41
C ALA A 240 -4.24 8.97 18.00
N VAL A 241 -4.69 8.26 16.94
CA VAL A 241 -4.41 8.65 15.54
C VAL A 241 -4.96 10.04 15.24
N PHE A 242 -6.15 10.39 15.74
CA PHE A 242 -6.75 11.71 15.52
C PHE A 242 -6.06 12.82 16.31
N ILE A 243 -5.66 12.54 17.55
CA ILE A 243 -5.03 13.51 18.45
C ILE A 243 -3.61 13.83 18.01
N HIS A 244 -2.89 12.85 17.43
CA HIS A 244 -1.49 12.97 17.04
C HIS A 244 -1.35 13.14 15.51
N PRO A 245 -1.19 14.36 14.98
CA PRO A 245 -1.13 14.62 13.56
C PRO A 245 0.10 13.97 12.88
N GLU A 246 1.15 13.69 13.63
CA GLU A 246 2.36 13.00 13.15
C GLU A 246 2.14 11.52 12.81
N MET A 247 1.16 10.86 13.42
CA MET A 247 0.80 9.49 13.07
C MET A 247 0.21 9.43 11.66
N SER A 248 0.69 8.51 10.86
CA SER A 248 0.10 8.17 9.56
C SER A 248 -0.80 6.94 9.67
N CYS A 249 -1.70 6.74 8.71
CA CYS A 249 -2.60 5.61 8.75
C CYS A 249 -2.98 5.10 7.36
N GLU A 250 -3.17 3.80 7.27
CA GLU A 250 -3.78 3.14 6.13
C GLU A 250 -5.30 3.30 6.14
N LEU A 251 -5.89 3.37 4.96
CA LEU A 251 -7.32 3.55 4.74
C LEU A 251 -7.81 2.60 3.64
N ILE A 252 -8.77 1.76 3.97
CA ILE A 252 -9.53 0.97 2.99
C ILE A 252 -10.72 1.82 2.54
N ALA A 253 -10.66 2.35 1.33
CA ALA A 253 -11.65 3.31 0.82
C ALA A 253 -12.77 2.64 0.01
N ASP A 254 -13.31 1.51 0.49
CA ASP A 254 -14.42 0.82 -0.16
C ASP A 254 -15.81 1.32 0.27
N GLY A 255 -15.88 2.16 1.32
CA GLY A 255 -17.12 2.67 1.89
C GLY A 255 -17.90 1.64 2.74
N ILE A 256 -17.28 0.49 3.05
CA ILE A 256 -17.85 -0.62 3.81
C ILE A 256 -17.06 -0.83 5.10
N HIS A 257 -15.74 -1.03 4.99
CA HIS A 257 -14.82 -1.09 6.14
C HIS A 257 -14.90 0.18 6.98
N ILE A 258 -15.12 1.31 6.31
CA ILE A 258 -15.33 2.61 6.94
C ILE A 258 -16.49 3.30 6.25
N ASN A 259 -17.48 3.75 7.01
CA ASN A 259 -18.58 4.53 6.48
C ASN A 259 -18.07 5.79 5.76
N PRO A 260 -18.58 6.12 4.55
CA PRO A 260 -18.12 7.28 3.77
C PRO A 260 -18.11 8.61 4.56
N GLU A 261 -19.06 8.83 5.46
CA GLU A 261 -19.08 10.06 6.28
C GLU A 261 -17.92 10.11 7.28
N PHE A 262 -17.49 8.94 7.81
CA PHE A 262 -16.27 8.86 8.63
C PHE A 262 -15.01 9.07 7.81
N ILE A 263 -14.96 8.62 6.55
CA ILE A 263 -13.86 8.94 5.64
C ILE A 263 -13.78 10.45 5.42
N LYS A 264 -14.91 11.11 5.11
CA LYS A 264 -14.98 12.57 4.96
C LYS A 264 -14.54 13.31 6.24
N PHE A 265 -14.91 12.79 7.40
CA PHE A 265 -14.47 13.34 8.69
C PHE A 265 -12.96 13.19 8.87
N LEU A 266 -12.41 12.01 8.62
CA LEU A 266 -10.96 11.73 8.68
C LEU A 266 -10.17 12.68 7.77
N LEU A 267 -10.64 12.87 6.52
CA LEU A 267 -10.00 13.75 5.53
C LEU A 267 -9.97 15.23 5.97
N ARG A 268 -10.85 15.65 6.89
CA ARG A 268 -10.84 17.00 7.48
C ARG A 268 -9.91 17.12 8.70
N CYS A 269 -9.67 16.02 9.40
CA CYS A 269 -8.97 16.01 10.68
C CYS A 269 -7.48 15.64 10.54
N LYS A 270 -7.11 14.86 9.52
CA LYS A 270 -5.74 14.38 9.33
C LYS A 270 -5.03 15.13 8.21
N PRO A 271 -3.74 15.47 8.38
CA PRO A 271 -2.93 15.94 7.26
C PRO A 271 -2.91 14.92 6.13
N LEU A 272 -3.14 15.37 4.90
CA LEU A 272 -3.25 14.50 3.73
C LEU A 272 -2.00 13.61 3.53
N ASP A 273 -0.81 14.15 3.81
CA ASP A 273 0.46 13.42 3.66
C ASP A 273 0.67 12.30 4.72
N LYS A 274 -0.30 12.11 5.60
CA LYS A 274 -0.35 11.05 6.61
C LYS A 274 -1.35 9.94 6.27
N LEU A 275 -2.08 10.07 5.18
CA LEU A 275 -3.09 9.12 4.75
C LEU A 275 -2.56 8.25 3.61
N VAL A 276 -2.72 6.96 3.71
CA VAL A 276 -2.31 5.97 2.70
C VAL A 276 -3.52 5.17 2.27
N LEU A 277 -3.78 5.13 0.97
CA LEU A 277 -4.76 4.22 0.40
C LEU A 277 -4.14 2.83 0.30
N VAL A 278 -4.84 1.83 0.83
CA VAL A 278 -4.51 0.41 0.67
C VAL A 278 -5.74 -0.36 0.21
N THR A 279 -5.53 -1.54 -0.36
CA THR A 279 -6.66 -2.38 -0.74
C THR A 279 -7.08 -3.32 0.38
N ASP A 280 -6.14 -3.92 1.10
CA ASP A 280 -6.42 -5.06 1.98
C ASP A 280 -7.23 -6.14 1.23
N SER A 281 -6.89 -6.34 -0.06
CA SER A 281 -7.60 -7.26 -0.93
C SER A 281 -7.13 -8.69 -0.71
N LEU A 282 -8.07 -9.63 -0.86
CA LEU A 282 -7.86 -11.05 -0.70
C LEU A 282 -7.56 -11.71 -2.06
N LYS A 283 -7.02 -12.93 -2.05
CA LYS A 283 -6.82 -13.69 -3.31
C LYS A 283 -8.11 -13.88 -4.11
N THR A 284 -9.26 -13.88 -3.43
CA THR A 284 -10.59 -13.96 -4.04
C THR A 284 -11.02 -12.70 -4.77
N THR A 285 -10.32 -11.56 -4.55
CA THR A 285 -10.58 -10.30 -5.28
C THR A 285 -10.30 -10.50 -6.76
N LYS A 286 -11.32 -10.20 -7.61
CA LYS A 286 -11.24 -10.41 -9.09
C LYS A 286 -10.89 -11.85 -9.48
N GLN A 287 -11.14 -12.83 -8.63
CA GLN A 287 -10.98 -14.24 -8.96
C GLN A 287 -11.99 -14.63 -10.06
N PRO A 288 -11.56 -15.25 -11.16
CA PRO A 288 -12.43 -15.51 -12.31
C PRO A 288 -13.47 -16.61 -12.04
N SER A 289 -13.14 -17.59 -11.22
CA SER A 289 -14.02 -18.72 -10.89
C SER A 289 -13.48 -19.55 -9.72
N GLY A 290 -14.28 -20.45 -9.19
CA GLY A 290 -13.92 -21.39 -8.14
C GLY A 290 -14.44 -21.00 -6.75
N PRO A 291 -14.15 -21.81 -5.73
CA PRO A 291 -14.53 -21.52 -4.36
C PRO A 291 -13.80 -20.29 -3.84
N LEU A 292 -14.53 -19.45 -3.08
CA LEU A 292 -13.94 -18.29 -2.44
C LEU A 292 -13.37 -18.70 -1.09
N ILE A 293 -12.05 -18.87 -1.05
CA ILE A 293 -11.30 -19.26 0.15
C ILE A 293 -10.18 -18.24 0.35
N ALA A 294 -10.06 -17.70 1.56
CA ALA A 294 -8.98 -16.79 1.95
C ALA A 294 -8.49 -17.16 3.35
N ASN A 295 -7.18 -17.25 3.53
CA ASN A 295 -6.52 -17.66 4.79
C ASN A 295 -7.08 -18.97 5.38
N GLY A 296 -7.45 -19.92 4.51
CA GLY A 296 -8.01 -21.22 4.90
C GLY A 296 -9.52 -21.22 5.18
N ASP A 297 -10.17 -20.06 5.26
CA ASP A 297 -11.60 -19.93 5.54
C ASP A 297 -12.42 -19.77 4.26
N GLU A 298 -13.64 -20.35 4.23
CA GLU A 298 -14.63 -20.00 3.21
C GLU A 298 -15.12 -18.57 3.43
N VAL A 299 -15.10 -17.77 2.36
CA VAL A 299 -15.63 -16.41 2.36
C VAL A 299 -16.74 -16.27 1.32
N TYR A 300 -17.59 -15.25 1.47
CA TYR A 300 -18.56 -14.85 0.46
C TYR A 300 -18.46 -13.36 0.20
N LEU A 301 -18.80 -12.93 -1.01
CA LEU A 301 -18.79 -11.55 -1.44
C LEU A 301 -20.18 -10.92 -1.28
N ASP A 302 -20.27 -9.88 -0.44
CA ASP A 302 -21.34 -8.89 -0.45
C ASP A 302 -20.72 -7.51 -0.32
N LYS A 303 -20.36 -6.91 -1.48
CA LYS A 303 -19.58 -5.67 -1.60
C LYS A 303 -18.14 -5.77 -1.08
N CYS A 304 -17.89 -6.39 0.07
CA CYS A 304 -16.58 -6.85 0.55
C CYS A 304 -16.66 -8.34 0.93
N PHE A 305 -15.54 -8.94 1.33
CA PHE A 305 -15.54 -10.35 1.71
C PHE A 305 -15.84 -10.52 3.19
N TYR A 306 -16.73 -11.48 3.47
CA TYR A 306 -17.11 -11.90 4.81
C TYR A 306 -16.74 -13.36 5.02
N ARG A 307 -16.18 -13.70 6.17
CA ARG A 307 -15.97 -15.08 6.57
C ARG A 307 -17.34 -15.76 6.81
N LYS A 308 -17.52 -16.93 6.22
CA LYS A 308 -18.83 -17.58 6.14
C LYS A 308 -19.31 -18.12 7.49
N SER A 309 -18.37 -18.46 8.38
CA SER A 309 -18.67 -19.08 9.69
C SER A 309 -19.28 -18.10 10.69
N ASP A 310 -18.95 -16.81 10.64
CA ASP A 310 -19.32 -15.83 11.67
C ASP A 310 -19.67 -14.43 11.12
N ASN A 311 -19.67 -14.27 9.81
CA ASN A 311 -19.93 -12.99 9.13
C ASN A 311 -18.98 -11.84 9.52
N VAL A 312 -17.77 -12.15 9.97
CA VAL A 312 -16.72 -11.14 10.17
C VAL A 312 -16.19 -10.70 8.80
N ILE A 313 -15.98 -9.38 8.64
CA ILE A 313 -15.31 -8.84 7.44
C ILE A 313 -13.91 -9.46 7.35
N ALA A 314 -13.65 -10.11 6.23
CA ALA A 314 -12.40 -10.83 5.99
C ALA A 314 -11.36 -10.03 5.24
N GLY A 315 -11.78 -9.02 4.52
CA GLY A 315 -10.96 -8.12 3.72
C GLY A 315 -11.77 -7.53 2.56
N SER A 316 -11.15 -6.69 1.77
CA SER A 316 -11.84 -5.97 0.71
C SER A 316 -11.85 -6.71 -0.63
N ALA A 317 -12.77 -6.32 -1.49
CA ALA A 317 -12.78 -6.65 -2.91
C ALA A 317 -12.25 -5.48 -3.78
N LEU A 318 -11.60 -4.50 -3.12
CA LEU A 318 -11.18 -3.24 -3.71
C LEU A 318 -9.94 -3.45 -4.60
N THR A 319 -9.87 -2.69 -5.68
CA THR A 319 -8.62 -2.45 -6.42
C THR A 319 -8.16 -1.02 -6.22
N MET A 320 -6.86 -0.73 -6.44
CA MET A 320 -6.33 0.60 -6.18
C MET A 320 -7.03 1.69 -6.99
N ILE A 321 -7.32 1.45 -8.26
CA ILE A 321 -8.04 2.46 -9.08
C ILE A 321 -9.47 2.70 -8.58
N GLU A 322 -10.17 1.66 -8.11
CA GLU A 322 -11.49 1.79 -7.48
C GLU A 322 -11.38 2.59 -6.18
N GLY A 323 -10.36 2.35 -5.37
CA GLY A 323 -10.07 3.14 -4.17
C GLY A 323 -9.83 4.62 -4.46
N VAL A 324 -9.03 4.94 -5.48
CA VAL A 324 -8.82 6.32 -5.94
C VAL A 324 -10.14 6.95 -6.40
N LYS A 325 -10.94 6.24 -7.19
CA LYS A 325 -12.28 6.68 -7.63
C LYS A 325 -13.20 6.98 -6.44
N ASN A 326 -13.22 6.10 -5.45
CA ASN A 326 -14.04 6.25 -4.26
C ASN A 326 -13.60 7.47 -3.42
N LEU A 327 -12.29 7.68 -3.22
CA LEU A 327 -11.78 8.86 -2.54
C LEU A 327 -12.20 10.16 -3.21
N VAL A 328 -12.19 10.22 -4.54
CA VAL A 328 -12.72 11.37 -5.29
C VAL A 328 -14.22 11.53 -5.05
N SER A 329 -14.99 10.45 -5.03
CA SER A 329 -16.43 10.50 -4.73
C SER A 329 -16.73 10.93 -3.29
N PHE A 330 -15.78 10.72 -2.37
CA PHE A 330 -15.87 11.16 -0.96
C PHE A 330 -15.42 12.61 -0.76
N GLY A 331 -14.97 13.31 -1.82
CA GLY A 331 -14.73 14.75 -1.83
C GLY A 331 -13.27 15.17 -1.93
N LEU A 332 -12.32 14.26 -2.19
CA LEU A 332 -10.96 14.63 -2.55
C LEU A 332 -10.86 15.07 -4.01
N THR A 333 -9.90 15.91 -4.31
CA THR A 333 -9.48 16.13 -5.69
C THR A 333 -8.70 14.93 -6.20
N LEU A 334 -8.61 14.78 -7.53
CA LEU A 334 -7.91 13.64 -8.13
C LEU A 334 -6.44 13.54 -7.70
N ASP A 335 -5.74 14.68 -7.66
CA ASP A 335 -4.34 14.72 -7.23
C ASP A 335 -4.17 14.33 -5.75
N GLN A 336 -5.10 14.71 -4.88
CA GLN A 336 -5.10 14.29 -3.48
C GLN A 336 -5.31 12.78 -3.33
N ALA A 337 -6.27 12.20 -4.07
CA ALA A 337 -6.52 10.77 -4.05
C ALA A 337 -5.31 9.97 -4.61
N VAL A 338 -4.71 10.44 -5.71
CA VAL A 338 -3.49 9.88 -6.28
C VAL A 338 -2.31 9.99 -5.31
N GLN A 339 -2.18 11.11 -4.59
CA GLN A 339 -1.13 11.28 -3.58
C GLN A 339 -1.22 10.21 -2.50
N MET A 340 -2.42 9.88 -2.02
CA MET A 340 -2.64 8.81 -1.03
C MET A 340 -2.30 7.41 -1.56
N ALA A 341 -2.41 7.20 -2.87
CA ALA A 341 -2.12 5.93 -3.54
C ALA A 341 -0.66 5.80 -4.03
N SER A 342 0.16 6.86 -3.96
CA SER A 342 1.48 6.87 -4.58
C SER A 342 2.56 7.56 -3.72
N ALA A 343 2.55 8.89 -3.62
CA ALA A 343 3.60 9.65 -2.94
C ALA A 343 3.64 9.39 -1.43
N ASN A 344 2.48 9.25 -0.78
CA ASN A 344 2.42 9.01 0.66
C ASN A 344 2.96 7.61 1.04
N PRO A 345 2.51 6.49 0.42
CA PRO A 345 3.08 5.19 0.70
C PRO A 345 4.58 5.13 0.37
N ALA A 346 5.04 5.73 -0.73
CA ALA A 346 6.46 5.81 -1.06
C ALA A 346 7.27 6.49 0.05
N LYS A 347 6.79 7.64 0.56
CA LYS A 347 7.43 8.39 1.65
C LYS A 347 7.48 7.59 2.96
N ILE A 348 6.35 6.99 3.36
CA ILE A 348 6.23 6.24 4.62
C ILE A 348 7.11 4.99 4.58
N MET A 349 7.11 4.28 3.45
CA MET A 349 7.96 3.10 3.23
C MET A 349 9.39 3.45 2.78
N ARG A 350 9.79 4.72 2.83
CA ARG A 350 11.13 5.23 2.55
C ARG A 350 11.65 4.84 1.15
N ARG A 351 10.79 4.96 0.13
CA ARG A 351 11.11 4.65 -1.28
C ARG A 351 11.32 5.95 -2.07
N GLU A 352 12.59 6.40 -2.16
CA GLU A 352 12.95 7.75 -2.61
C GLU A 352 12.62 8.09 -4.06
N HIS A 353 12.61 7.12 -4.96
CA HIS A 353 12.42 7.35 -6.40
C HIS A 353 11.05 6.91 -6.93
N LEU A 354 10.09 6.67 -6.03
CA LEU A 354 8.74 6.25 -6.36
C LEU A 354 7.70 7.33 -6.00
N GLY A 355 6.51 7.22 -6.60
CA GLY A 355 5.32 7.97 -6.21
C GLY A 355 5.20 9.38 -6.77
N LEU A 356 6.09 9.83 -7.67
CA LEU A 356 5.99 11.14 -8.33
C LEU A 356 6.28 11.05 -9.84
N VAL A 357 5.62 11.91 -10.62
CA VAL A 357 5.94 12.16 -12.03
C VAL A 357 6.92 13.32 -12.09
N ALA A 358 8.21 13.02 -11.93
CA ALA A 358 9.26 14.04 -11.92
C ALA A 358 10.57 13.50 -12.50
N PRO A 359 11.43 14.35 -13.09
CA PRO A 359 12.74 13.93 -13.58
C PRO A 359 13.57 13.23 -12.49
N GLY A 360 14.19 12.11 -12.85
CA GLY A 360 14.99 11.27 -11.95
C GLY A 360 14.21 10.19 -11.21
N TYR A 361 12.87 10.27 -11.17
CA TYR A 361 12.01 9.22 -10.62
C TYR A 361 11.93 8.02 -11.55
N ASP A 362 11.54 6.88 -11.00
CA ASP A 362 11.29 5.68 -11.79
C ASP A 362 10.13 5.92 -12.77
N ALA A 363 10.23 5.34 -13.94
CA ALA A 363 9.18 5.38 -14.96
C ALA A 363 8.06 4.39 -14.60
N ASP A 364 7.43 4.64 -13.47
CA ASP A 364 6.28 3.93 -12.92
C ASP A 364 5.07 4.85 -12.99
N LEU A 365 4.21 4.62 -13.96
CA LEU A 365 3.09 5.52 -14.26
C LEU A 365 1.81 4.72 -14.48
N VAL A 366 0.70 5.37 -14.22
CA VAL A 366 -0.63 4.90 -14.62
C VAL A 366 -1.30 5.95 -15.50
N VAL A 367 -1.94 5.50 -16.57
CA VAL A 367 -2.70 6.34 -17.50
C VAL A 367 -4.15 5.89 -17.51
N PHE A 368 -5.06 6.77 -17.18
CA PHE A 368 -6.49 6.48 -17.07
C PHE A 368 -7.35 7.67 -17.48
N ASP A 369 -8.57 7.39 -17.95
CA ASP A 369 -9.53 8.40 -18.37
C ASP A 369 -10.30 9.03 -17.18
N LYS A 370 -11.21 9.96 -17.49
CA LYS A 370 -12.10 10.62 -16.51
C LYS A 370 -13.06 9.65 -15.78
N ASP A 371 -13.31 8.48 -16.35
CA ASP A 371 -14.19 7.45 -15.81
C ASP A 371 -13.41 6.40 -15.00
N PHE A 372 -12.08 6.63 -14.84
CA PHE A 372 -11.12 5.75 -14.15
C PHE A 372 -10.85 4.42 -14.88
N ASN A 373 -11.08 4.36 -16.20
CA ASN A 373 -10.64 3.22 -16.99
C ASN A 373 -9.14 3.35 -17.27
N ILE A 374 -8.38 2.32 -16.93
CA ILE A 374 -6.94 2.30 -17.15
C ILE A 374 -6.66 1.99 -18.62
N HIS A 375 -5.88 2.85 -19.28
CA HIS A 375 -5.39 2.64 -20.63
C HIS A 375 -4.03 1.97 -20.64
N TYR A 376 -3.13 2.45 -19.78
CA TYR A 376 -1.77 1.92 -19.66
C TYR A 376 -1.32 1.97 -18.20
N THR A 377 -0.54 0.97 -17.83
CA THR A 377 0.33 1.00 -16.65
C THR A 377 1.75 0.82 -17.12
N ILE A 378 2.67 1.64 -16.63
CA ILE A 378 4.08 1.61 -17.01
C ILE A 378 4.87 1.24 -15.76
N VAL A 379 5.62 0.16 -15.81
CA VAL A 379 6.45 -0.32 -14.71
C VAL A 379 7.90 -0.39 -15.17
N LYS A 380 8.79 0.33 -14.52
CA LYS A 380 10.21 0.44 -14.95
C LYS A 380 10.36 0.78 -16.45
N GLY A 381 9.46 1.64 -16.97
CA GLY A 381 9.44 2.01 -18.40
C GLY A 381 8.80 1.00 -19.32
N GLN A 382 8.43 -0.19 -18.84
CA GLN A 382 7.72 -1.20 -19.62
C GLN A 382 6.22 -0.93 -19.61
N ILE A 383 5.62 -0.92 -20.81
CA ILE A 383 4.20 -0.57 -20.98
C ILE A 383 3.33 -1.83 -20.93
N PHE A 384 2.34 -1.80 -20.02
CA PHE A 384 1.26 -2.77 -19.93
C PHE A 384 -0.02 -2.12 -20.44
N LYS A 385 -0.62 -2.70 -21.47
CA LYS A 385 -1.90 -2.24 -22.03
C LYS A 385 -3.03 -3.10 -21.46
N GLN A 386 -4.15 -2.49 -21.07
CA GLN A 386 -5.30 -3.26 -20.61
C GLN A 386 -5.76 -4.25 -21.69
N GLY A 387 -5.87 -5.53 -21.33
CA GLY A 387 -6.36 -6.61 -22.20
C GLY A 387 -5.37 -7.19 -23.22
N LYS A 388 -4.06 -6.88 -23.15
CA LYS A 388 -3.01 -7.54 -23.98
C LYS A 388 -1.73 -7.76 -23.21
N THR A 389 -0.97 -8.79 -23.62
CA THR A 389 0.41 -9.07 -23.17
C THR A 389 1.30 -7.82 -23.28
N PRO A 390 2.31 -7.65 -22.39
CA PRO A 390 3.24 -6.53 -22.48
C PRO A 390 3.82 -6.38 -23.88
N CYS A 391 3.74 -5.18 -24.46
CA CYS A 391 4.51 -4.87 -25.64
C CYS A 391 5.95 -4.61 -25.20
N ALA A 392 6.86 -5.56 -25.43
CA ALA A 392 8.27 -5.26 -25.44
C ALA A 392 8.56 -4.29 -26.62
N PHE A 393 9.18 -3.16 -26.32
CA PHE A 393 9.69 -2.19 -27.29
C PHE A 393 11.20 -2.22 -27.34
#